data_52ecad758f5230cd9b6c1a8c854f1132
#
_entry.id   52ecad758f5230cd9b6c1a8c854f1132
#
_cell.length_a   1.000
_cell.length_b   1.000
_cell.length_c   1.000
_cell.angle_alpha   90.00
_cell.angle_beta   90.00
_cell.angle_gamma   90.00
#
_symmetry.space_group_name_H-M   'P 1'
#
loop_
_entity.id
_entity.type
_entity.pdbx_description
1 polymer ?
#
loop_
_entity_poly.entity_id
_entity_poly.type
_entity_poly.pdbx_seq_one_letter_code
_entity_poly.pdbx_strand_id
1 'polypeptide(L)'
;MRPCQGVRHAGPVAPHPEYDDPRLVPLYDRMNRWGRDDDFFLALANETPQARILDLGCGTGRLTLALAGAGHEVTGLDPAQASLDWARSKPGAQRVRWRIGTAADAPAGAFDLVLMTGHVAQVFTSAQAWQDVLRQIHRALRPGGRLAFDSRDPAARAWEVWDSAGERERFTLPGGEEVEVWTTLHGVEAGETDEGALVTFGGQFFFPATDETVTDTSSLRFRSGAQLRETLEAAGFGTEHVFGGWQREAVGQGSGELVVVARAR
;
A
#
# COMPACT_ATOMS: atom_id res chain seq x y z
N MET A 1 -9.50 -15.32 41.15
CA MET A 1 -9.26 -15.66 39.73
C MET A 1 -10.17 -14.81 38.87
N ARG A 2 -9.65 -13.83 38.13
CA ARG A 2 -10.38 -13.07 37.10
C ARG A 2 -10.04 -13.69 35.75
N PRO A 3 -11.03 -13.94 34.87
CA PRO A 3 -10.73 -14.51 33.55
C PRO A 3 -10.01 -13.48 32.69
N CYS A 4 -8.97 -13.91 31.94
CA CYS A 4 -8.28 -13.16 30.92
C CYS A 4 -9.30 -12.67 29.88
N GLN A 5 -9.39 -11.35 29.73
CA GLN A 5 -10.15 -10.76 28.64
C GLN A 5 -9.37 -11.04 27.35
N GLY A 6 -9.99 -11.76 26.43
CA GLY A 6 -9.44 -12.10 25.13
C GLY A 6 -9.08 -10.84 24.36
N VAL A 7 -7.94 -10.91 23.70
CA VAL A 7 -7.46 -9.95 22.71
C VAL A 7 -8.56 -9.80 21.65
N ARG A 8 -9.18 -8.64 21.57
CA ARG A 8 -10.10 -8.32 20.48
C ARG A 8 -9.26 -8.22 19.23
N HIS A 9 -9.39 -9.17 18.34
CA HIS A 9 -8.92 -9.02 16.96
C HIS A 9 -9.55 -7.74 16.39
N ALA A 10 -8.74 -6.93 15.68
CA ALA A 10 -9.27 -5.85 14.87
C ALA A 10 -10.39 -6.43 14.01
N GLY A 11 -11.55 -5.76 13.99
CA GLY A 11 -12.69 -6.20 13.19
C GLY A 11 -12.31 -6.28 11.70
N PRO A 12 -13.14 -6.96 10.90
CA PRO A 12 -12.89 -7.05 9.47
C PRO A 12 -12.72 -5.64 8.89
N VAL A 13 -11.67 -5.45 8.10
CA VAL A 13 -11.48 -4.24 7.30
C VAL A 13 -12.75 -4.08 6.46
N ALA A 14 -13.38 -2.91 6.50
CA ALA A 14 -14.58 -2.67 5.69
C ALA A 14 -14.21 -2.89 4.22
N PRO A 15 -15.09 -3.56 3.43
CA PRO A 15 -14.81 -3.78 2.03
C PRO A 15 -14.67 -2.43 1.31
N HIS A 16 -13.62 -2.30 0.52
CA HIS A 16 -13.38 -1.13 -0.32
C HIS A 16 -13.76 -1.49 -1.77
N PRO A 17 -14.84 -0.93 -2.33
CA PRO A 17 -15.30 -1.25 -3.68
C PRO A 17 -14.21 -1.22 -4.74
N GLU A 18 -13.29 -0.27 -4.67
CA GLU A 18 -12.17 -0.16 -5.61
C GLU A 18 -11.32 -1.45 -5.68
N TYR A 19 -11.16 -2.15 -4.55
CA TYR A 19 -10.32 -3.36 -4.45
C TYR A 19 -11.11 -4.65 -4.41
N ASP A 20 -12.42 -4.60 -4.07
CA ASP A 20 -13.28 -5.76 -3.84
C ASP A 20 -14.38 -5.95 -4.90
N ASP A 21 -14.76 -4.89 -5.66
CA ASP A 21 -15.70 -5.04 -6.79
C ASP A 21 -14.95 -5.58 -8.02
N PRO A 22 -15.28 -6.79 -8.52
CA PRO A 22 -14.61 -7.38 -9.68
C PRO A 22 -14.67 -6.53 -10.95
N ARG A 23 -15.60 -5.59 -11.07
CA ARG A 23 -15.71 -4.65 -12.21
C ARG A 23 -14.62 -3.57 -12.10
N LEU A 24 -14.33 -3.10 -10.89
CA LEU A 24 -13.40 -1.98 -10.63
C LEU A 24 -11.94 -2.43 -10.53
N VAL A 25 -11.68 -3.65 -10.06
CA VAL A 25 -10.31 -4.18 -9.93
C VAL A 25 -9.50 -4.10 -11.24
N PRO A 26 -10.03 -4.46 -12.44
CA PRO A 26 -9.29 -4.25 -13.69
C PRO A 26 -9.05 -2.78 -14.03
N LEU A 27 -9.91 -1.87 -13.55
CA LEU A 27 -9.75 -0.43 -13.73
C LEU A 27 -8.55 0.09 -12.95
N TYR A 28 -8.31 -0.44 -11.75
CA TYR A 28 -7.15 -0.10 -10.93
C TYR A 28 -5.83 -0.21 -11.71
N ASP A 29 -5.62 -1.28 -12.46
CA ASP A 29 -4.42 -1.45 -13.30
C ASP A 29 -4.29 -0.41 -14.42
N ARG A 30 -5.41 0.10 -14.91
CA ARG A 30 -5.41 1.14 -15.97
C ARG A 30 -5.09 2.52 -15.40
N MET A 31 -5.57 2.80 -14.19
CA MET A 31 -5.31 4.04 -13.47
C MET A 31 -3.89 4.06 -12.88
N ASN A 32 -3.42 2.91 -12.41
CA ASN A 32 -2.12 2.75 -11.77
C ASN A 32 -1.16 1.96 -12.66
N ARG A 33 -0.64 2.59 -13.70
CA ARG A 33 0.33 1.97 -14.63
C ARG A 33 1.71 1.88 -13.97
N TRP A 34 2.58 1.08 -14.60
CA TRP A 34 4.00 0.99 -14.21
C TRP A 34 4.63 2.38 -14.16
N GLY A 35 5.27 2.70 -13.03
CA GLY A 35 5.83 4.01 -12.75
C GLY A 35 7.26 3.95 -12.21
N ARG A 36 7.78 5.12 -11.82
CA ARG A 36 9.12 5.26 -11.23
C ARG A 36 9.21 4.60 -9.85
N ASP A 37 8.08 4.51 -9.15
CA ASP A 37 7.91 3.76 -7.90
C ASP A 37 8.25 2.28 -8.10
N ASP A 38 7.67 1.66 -9.12
CA ASP A 38 7.94 0.26 -9.46
C ASP A 38 9.41 0.03 -9.84
N ASP A 39 9.99 0.93 -10.64
CA ASP A 39 11.40 0.87 -11.02
C ASP A 39 12.31 0.94 -9.78
N PHE A 40 11.99 1.83 -8.82
CA PHE A 40 12.75 1.98 -7.59
C PHE A 40 12.71 0.71 -6.74
N PHE A 41 11.51 0.17 -6.48
CA PHE A 41 11.37 -1.02 -5.62
C PHE A 41 11.91 -2.28 -6.27
N LEU A 42 11.77 -2.43 -7.59
CA LEU A 42 12.39 -3.52 -8.33
C LEU A 42 13.92 -3.44 -8.28
N ALA A 43 14.49 -2.25 -8.47
CA ALA A 43 15.93 -2.03 -8.34
C ALA A 43 16.44 -2.32 -6.94
N LEU A 44 15.71 -1.89 -5.89
CA LEU A 44 16.03 -2.18 -4.49
C LEU A 44 16.01 -3.68 -4.20
N ALA A 45 15.00 -4.40 -4.70
CA ALA A 45 14.91 -5.85 -4.54
C ALA A 45 16.11 -6.56 -5.21
N ASN A 46 16.50 -6.12 -6.39
CA ASN A 46 17.64 -6.68 -7.14
C ASN A 46 19.01 -6.45 -6.47
N GLU A 47 19.11 -5.59 -5.44
CA GLU A 47 20.33 -5.49 -4.62
C GLU A 47 20.65 -6.81 -3.89
N THR A 48 19.64 -7.67 -3.68
CA THR A 48 19.80 -9.01 -3.11
C THR A 48 19.25 -10.04 -4.09
N PRO A 49 20.10 -10.70 -4.90
CA PRO A 49 19.65 -11.71 -5.86
C PRO A 49 18.88 -12.86 -5.19
N GLN A 50 17.82 -13.35 -5.85
CA GLN A 50 17.00 -14.46 -5.36
C GLN A 50 16.46 -14.27 -3.94
N ALA A 51 16.15 -13.03 -3.56
CA ALA A 51 15.61 -12.70 -2.25
C ALA A 51 14.22 -13.33 -2.07
N ARG A 52 13.90 -13.69 -0.81
CA ARG A 52 12.55 -14.05 -0.38
C ARG A 52 11.82 -12.77 -0.02
N ILE A 53 10.82 -12.39 -0.82
CA ILE A 53 10.14 -11.11 -0.73
C ILE A 53 8.69 -11.32 -0.30
N LEU A 54 8.25 -10.55 0.68
CA LEU A 54 6.84 -10.33 0.97
C LEU A 54 6.41 -8.99 0.37
N ASP A 55 5.46 -9.02 -0.55
CA ASP A 55 4.76 -7.85 -1.05
C ASP A 55 3.44 -7.74 -0.27
N LEU A 56 3.40 -6.84 0.72
CA LEU A 56 2.29 -6.64 1.64
C LEU A 56 1.36 -5.54 1.13
N GLY A 57 0.09 -5.88 0.92
CA GLY A 57 -0.85 -5.04 0.19
C GLY A 57 -0.58 -5.11 -1.31
N CYS A 58 -0.31 -6.31 -1.83
CA CYS A 58 0.12 -6.53 -3.21
C CYS A 58 -0.96 -6.22 -4.26
N GLY A 59 -2.21 -6.06 -3.86
CA GLY A 59 -3.35 -5.73 -4.72
C GLY A 59 -3.44 -6.63 -5.95
N THR A 60 -3.48 -6.00 -7.12
CA THR A 60 -3.55 -6.68 -8.42
C THR A 60 -2.22 -7.29 -8.89
N GLY A 61 -1.14 -7.18 -8.10
CA GLY A 61 0.12 -7.89 -8.30
C GLY A 61 1.06 -7.30 -9.35
N ARG A 62 0.94 -6.03 -9.69
CA ARG A 62 1.76 -5.36 -10.71
C ARG A 62 3.27 -5.51 -10.42
N LEU A 63 3.72 -5.04 -9.25
CA LEU A 63 5.11 -5.17 -8.81
C LEU A 63 5.46 -6.62 -8.43
N THR A 64 4.55 -7.34 -7.76
CA THR A 64 4.71 -8.73 -7.35
C THR A 64 5.15 -9.63 -8.50
N LEU A 65 4.48 -9.50 -9.66
CA LEU A 65 4.78 -10.28 -10.87
C LEU A 65 6.13 -9.92 -11.46
N ALA A 66 6.51 -8.64 -11.45
CA ALA A 66 7.81 -8.19 -11.93
C ALA A 66 8.95 -8.72 -11.06
N LEU A 67 8.79 -8.70 -9.73
CA LEU A 67 9.74 -9.28 -8.78
C LEU A 67 9.94 -10.77 -9.02
N ALA A 68 8.84 -11.53 -9.21
CA ALA A 68 8.91 -12.95 -9.53
C ALA A 68 9.54 -13.20 -10.91
N GLY A 69 9.29 -12.31 -11.88
CA GLY A 69 9.93 -12.31 -13.19
C GLY A 69 11.44 -12.06 -13.13
N ALA A 70 11.90 -11.27 -12.17
CA ALA A 70 13.31 -11.00 -11.91
C ALA A 70 14.03 -12.14 -11.17
N GLY A 71 13.32 -13.21 -10.78
CA GLY A 71 13.90 -14.41 -10.18
C GLY A 71 13.88 -14.44 -8.66
N HIS A 72 13.09 -13.59 -8.01
CA HIS A 72 12.87 -13.62 -6.57
C HIS A 72 11.82 -14.67 -6.17
N GLU A 73 11.90 -15.16 -4.92
CA GLU A 73 10.83 -15.96 -4.31
C GLU A 73 9.80 -15.02 -3.68
N VAL A 74 8.68 -14.78 -4.37
CA VAL A 74 7.72 -13.76 -3.96
C VAL A 74 6.46 -14.36 -3.35
N THR A 75 6.05 -13.79 -2.22
CA THR A 75 4.73 -13.99 -1.62
C THR A 75 3.98 -12.66 -1.72
N GLY A 76 2.86 -12.65 -2.43
CA GLY A 76 1.90 -11.54 -2.43
C GLY A 76 0.83 -11.77 -1.37
N LEU A 77 0.63 -10.81 -0.48
CA LEU A 77 -0.33 -10.87 0.62
C LEU A 77 -1.24 -9.65 0.58
N ASP A 78 -2.54 -9.88 0.46
CA ASP A 78 -3.55 -8.81 0.39
C ASP A 78 -4.86 -9.26 1.04
N PRO A 79 -5.61 -8.39 1.73
CA PRO A 79 -6.92 -8.74 2.27
C PRO A 79 -8.03 -8.79 1.21
N ALA A 80 -7.89 -8.14 0.04
CA ALA A 80 -8.89 -8.05 -1.00
C ALA A 80 -8.88 -9.29 -1.91
N GLN A 81 -9.90 -10.13 -1.78
CA GLN A 81 -10.00 -11.38 -2.56
C GLN A 81 -10.11 -11.10 -4.06
N ALA A 82 -10.91 -10.11 -4.48
CA ALA A 82 -11.10 -9.80 -5.90
C ALA A 82 -9.80 -9.31 -6.57
N SER A 83 -9.02 -8.48 -5.86
CA SER A 83 -7.69 -8.06 -6.32
C SER A 83 -6.74 -9.24 -6.51
N LEU A 84 -6.71 -10.20 -5.55
CA LEU A 84 -5.90 -11.41 -5.68
C LEU A 84 -6.36 -12.34 -6.81
N ASP A 85 -7.67 -12.46 -7.03
CA ASP A 85 -8.19 -13.28 -8.13
C ASP A 85 -7.82 -12.69 -9.48
N TRP A 86 -7.86 -11.37 -9.60
CA TRP A 86 -7.35 -10.66 -10.77
C TRP A 86 -5.84 -10.85 -10.95
N ALA A 87 -5.05 -10.71 -9.87
CA ALA A 87 -3.61 -10.94 -9.90
C ALA A 87 -3.27 -12.37 -10.37
N ARG A 88 -4.00 -13.39 -9.88
CA ARG A 88 -3.83 -14.80 -10.26
C ARG A 88 -4.16 -15.09 -11.73
N SER A 89 -5.01 -14.26 -12.35
CA SER A 89 -5.38 -14.41 -13.77
C SER A 89 -4.30 -13.91 -14.74
N LYS A 90 -3.31 -13.16 -14.25
CA LYS A 90 -2.28 -12.53 -15.07
C LYS A 90 -1.18 -13.52 -15.50
N PRO A 91 -0.54 -13.31 -16.67
CA PRO A 91 0.60 -14.11 -17.09
C PRO A 91 1.74 -14.07 -16.04
N GLY A 92 2.31 -15.22 -15.72
CA GLY A 92 3.40 -15.34 -14.74
C GLY A 92 2.93 -15.52 -13.29
N ALA A 93 1.64 -15.41 -13.00
CA ALA A 93 1.09 -15.51 -11.65
C ALA A 93 1.41 -16.83 -10.93
N GLN A 94 1.63 -17.91 -11.67
CA GLN A 94 2.03 -19.23 -11.13
C GLN A 94 3.42 -19.22 -10.44
N ARG A 95 4.22 -18.17 -10.62
CA ARG A 95 5.54 -18.01 -9.97
C ARG A 95 5.44 -17.39 -8.58
N VAL A 96 4.25 -16.90 -8.20
CA VAL A 96 4.01 -16.16 -6.96
C VAL A 96 3.17 -17.00 -6.00
N ARG A 97 3.48 -16.91 -4.71
CA ARG A 97 2.63 -17.47 -3.64
C ARG A 97 1.61 -16.42 -3.21
N TRP A 98 0.40 -16.47 -3.78
CA TRP A 98 -0.68 -15.55 -3.44
C TRP A 98 -1.42 -16.01 -2.18
N ARG A 99 -1.58 -15.12 -1.22
CA ARG A 99 -2.28 -15.38 0.04
C ARG A 99 -3.24 -14.25 0.37
N ILE A 100 -4.47 -14.62 0.77
CA ILE A 100 -5.38 -13.65 1.39
C ILE A 100 -4.97 -13.49 2.85
N GLY A 101 -4.97 -12.24 3.35
CA GLY A 101 -4.63 -11.95 4.74
C GLY A 101 -3.93 -10.62 4.93
N THR A 102 -3.38 -10.46 6.12
CA THR A 102 -2.67 -9.27 6.59
C THR A 102 -1.26 -9.62 7.05
N ALA A 103 -0.47 -8.64 7.48
CA ALA A 103 0.88 -8.89 8.01
C ALA A 103 0.91 -9.90 9.18
N ALA A 104 -0.21 -10.05 9.92
CA ALA A 104 -0.34 -11.03 11.00
C ALA A 104 -0.21 -12.47 10.51
N ASP A 105 -0.60 -12.74 9.26
CA ASP A 105 -0.60 -14.07 8.63
C ASP A 105 0.76 -14.43 8.01
N ALA A 106 1.70 -13.49 7.99
CA ALA A 106 3.04 -13.72 7.47
C ALA A 106 3.86 -14.65 8.42
N PRO A 107 4.54 -15.66 7.89
CA PRO A 107 5.39 -16.54 8.70
C PRO A 107 6.59 -15.78 9.27
N ALA A 108 6.97 -16.11 10.50
CA ALA A 108 8.10 -15.49 11.18
C ALA A 108 9.46 -15.84 10.53
N GLY A 109 10.38 -14.88 10.42
CA GLY A 109 11.74 -15.05 9.96
C GLY A 109 11.86 -15.57 8.51
N ALA A 110 10.81 -15.40 7.71
CA ALA A 110 10.73 -16.03 6.39
C ALA A 110 11.28 -15.16 5.25
N PHE A 111 11.39 -13.84 5.44
CA PHE A 111 11.64 -12.90 4.34
C PHE A 111 12.94 -12.12 4.51
N ASP A 112 13.59 -11.87 3.39
CA ASP A 112 14.78 -11.03 3.27
C ASP A 112 14.39 -9.56 3.10
N LEU A 113 13.24 -9.33 2.42
CA LEU A 113 12.68 -8.02 2.13
C LEU A 113 11.16 -8.07 2.28
N VAL A 114 10.59 -7.06 2.94
CA VAL A 114 9.16 -6.77 2.94
C VAL A 114 8.95 -5.44 2.24
N LEU A 115 8.01 -5.40 1.30
CA LEU A 115 7.59 -4.20 0.59
C LEU A 115 6.15 -3.84 0.98
N MET A 116 5.87 -2.54 1.13
CA MET A 116 4.54 -1.95 1.18
C MET A 116 4.50 -0.79 0.20
N THR A 117 4.07 -1.04 -1.03
CA THR A 117 4.14 -0.07 -2.14
C THR A 117 2.77 0.47 -2.50
N GLY A 118 2.73 1.60 -3.23
CA GLY A 118 1.47 2.27 -3.56
C GLY A 118 0.79 2.88 -2.33
N HIS A 119 1.59 3.42 -1.40
CA HIS A 119 1.14 4.12 -0.20
C HIS A 119 0.39 3.24 0.83
N VAL A 120 0.58 1.92 0.81
CA VAL A 120 -0.02 0.99 1.79
C VAL A 120 0.28 1.41 3.23
N ALA A 121 1.44 2.03 3.51
CA ALA A 121 1.77 2.56 4.83
C ALA A 121 0.75 3.59 5.35
N GLN A 122 0.05 4.30 4.47
CA GLN A 122 -0.91 5.34 4.84
C GLN A 122 -2.31 4.80 5.22
N VAL A 123 -2.65 3.56 4.85
CA VAL A 123 -3.96 2.95 5.20
C VAL A 123 -4.07 2.61 6.69
N PHE A 124 -2.95 2.54 7.40
CA PHE A 124 -2.93 2.35 8.86
C PHE A 124 -3.17 3.70 9.56
N THR A 125 -4.43 4.08 9.70
CA THR A 125 -4.82 5.43 10.14
C THR A 125 -4.59 5.70 11.63
N SER A 126 -4.61 4.69 12.50
CA SER A 126 -4.31 4.86 13.93
C SER A 126 -2.85 4.52 14.27
N ALA A 127 -2.30 5.13 15.33
CA ALA A 127 -0.97 4.82 15.85
C ALA A 127 -0.84 3.34 16.23
N GLN A 128 -1.89 2.77 16.84
CA GLN A 128 -1.89 1.37 17.25
C GLN A 128 -1.79 0.43 16.05
N ALA A 129 -2.62 0.63 15.01
CA ALA A 129 -2.61 -0.21 13.80
C ALA A 129 -1.24 -0.12 13.08
N TRP A 130 -0.68 1.09 13.02
CA TRP A 130 0.64 1.30 12.44
C TRP A 130 1.75 0.58 13.23
N GLN A 131 1.76 0.68 14.55
CA GLN A 131 2.72 -0.03 15.40
C GLN A 131 2.53 -1.55 15.33
N ASP A 132 1.29 -2.03 15.23
CA ASP A 132 1.01 -3.46 15.11
C ASP A 132 1.55 -4.03 13.79
N VAL A 133 1.32 -3.37 12.67
CA VAL A 133 1.84 -3.83 11.38
C VAL A 133 3.36 -3.80 11.35
N LEU A 134 4.00 -2.77 11.90
CA LEU A 134 5.47 -2.72 11.97
C LEU A 134 6.04 -3.89 12.79
N ARG A 135 5.44 -4.22 13.95
CA ARG A 135 5.85 -5.39 14.75
C ARG A 135 5.64 -6.71 14.01
N GLN A 136 4.53 -6.84 13.27
CA GLN A 136 4.25 -8.03 12.46
C GLN A 136 5.26 -8.19 11.32
N ILE A 137 5.62 -7.09 10.66
CA ILE A 137 6.65 -7.07 9.61
C ILE A 137 8.02 -7.43 10.19
N HIS A 138 8.37 -6.83 11.35
CA HIS A 138 9.64 -7.15 12.03
C HIS A 138 9.74 -8.64 12.35
N ARG A 139 8.64 -9.24 12.85
CA ARG A 139 8.57 -10.70 13.09
C ARG A 139 8.72 -11.51 11.80
N ALA A 140 8.17 -11.05 10.68
CA ALA A 140 8.19 -11.76 9.40
C ALA A 140 9.57 -11.72 8.72
N LEU A 141 10.34 -10.69 8.99
CA LEU A 141 11.71 -10.54 8.48
C LEU A 141 12.68 -11.45 9.24
N ARG A 142 13.70 -11.95 8.52
CA ARG A 142 14.88 -12.52 9.16
C ARG A 142 15.71 -11.44 9.86
N PRO A 143 16.57 -11.78 10.82
CA PRO A 143 17.52 -10.82 11.38
C PRO A 143 18.33 -10.12 10.27
N GLY A 144 18.36 -8.80 10.28
CA GLY A 144 19.01 -8.00 9.25
C GLY A 144 18.24 -7.89 7.92
N GLY A 145 17.02 -8.44 7.82
CA GLY A 145 16.13 -8.23 6.69
C GLY A 145 15.66 -6.78 6.58
N ARG A 146 15.18 -6.38 5.41
CA ARG A 146 14.81 -4.99 5.12
C ARG A 146 13.30 -4.83 4.98
N LEU A 147 12.80 -3.69 5.43
CA LEU A 147 11.48 -3.15 5.11
C LEU A 147 11.67 -1.96 4.19
N ALA A 148 10.91 -1.89 3.08
CA ALA A 148 10.85 -0.67 2.28
C ALA A 148 9.41 -0.34 1.93
N PHE A 149 9.08 0.94 1.96
CA PHE A 149 7.74 1.44 1.67
C PHE A 149 7.78 2.90 1.22
N ASP A 150 6.68 3.33 0.62
CA ASP A 150 6.43 4.72 0.28
C ASP A 150 5.28 5.31 1.10
N SER A 151 5.35 6.60 1.29
CA SER A 151 4.33 7.44 1.91
C SER A 151 4.44 8.85 1.32
N ARG A 152 3.32 9.54 1.18
CA ARG A 152 3.36 10.94 0.74
C ARG A 152 3.88 11.84 1.86
N ASP A 153 4.76 12.79 1.52
CA ASP A 153 5.23 13.81 2.47
C ASP A 153 4.07 14.76 2.82
N PRO A 154 3.67 14.86 4.10
CA PRO A 154 2.63 15.82 4.49
C PRO A 154 2.98 17.27 4.15
N ALA A 155 4.27 17.63 4.05
CA ALA A 155 4.69 18.96 3.65
C ALA A 155 4.37 19.29 2.19
N ALA A 156 4.27 18.28 1.33
CA ALA A 156 3.87 18.45 -0.07
C ALA A 156 2.36 18.69 -0.27
N ARG A 157 1.53 18.38 0.74
CA ARG A 157 0.07 18.58 0.73
C ARG A 157 -0.60 18.05 -0.53
N ALA A 158 -0.20 16.87 -1.00
CA ALA A 158 -0.66 16.29 -2.26
C ALA A 158 -2.20 16.21 -2.39
N TRP A 159 -2.91 16.13 -1.26
CA TRP A 159 -4.39 16.09 -1.22
C TRP A 159 -5.08 17.37 -1.72
N GLU A 160 -4.37 18.51 -1.82
CA GLU A 160 -4.97 19.79 -2.29
C GLU A 160 -5.43 19.73 -3.75
N VAL A 161 -4.92 18.78 -4.52
CA VAL A 161 -5.29 18.58 -5.93
C VAL A 161 -6.10 17.31 -6.17
N TRP A 162 -6.60 16.64 -5.12
CA TRP A 162 -7.33 15.37 -5.28
C TRP A 162 -8.81 15.56 -5.64
N ASP A 163 -9.40 16.71 -5.34
CA ASP A 163 -10.78 16.96 -5.76
C ASP A 163 -10.83 17.17 -7.27
N SER A 164 -11.37 16.19 -7.98
CA SER A 164 -11.51 16.19 -9.43
C SER A 164 -12.97 16.11 -9.89
N ALA A 165 -13.94 16.43 -9.03
CA ALA A 165 -15.36 16.33 -9.36
C ALA A 165 -15.77 17.14 -10.62
N GLY A 166 -15.01 18.19 -10.96
CA GLY A 166 -15.18 18.97 -12.18
C GLY A 166 -14.55 18.37 -13.44
N GLU A 167 -13.65 17.41 -13.27
CA GLU A 167 -12.87 16.78 -14.38
C GLU A 167 -12.98 15.26 -14.25
N ARG A 168 -14.01 14.69 -14.86
CA ARG A 168 -14.23 13.23 -14.85
C ARG A 168 -13.38 12.56 -15.89
N GLU A 169 -12.63 11.55 -15.49
CA GLU A 169 -11.92 10.69 -16.43
C GLU A 169 -12.83 9.56 -16.90
N ARG A 170 -12.73 9.21 -18.19
CA ARG A 170 -13.51 8.11 -18.78
C ARG A 170 -12.60 6.96 -19.14
N PHE A 171 -13.00 5.76 -18.72
CA PHE A 171 -12.33 4.50 -19.02
C PHE A 171 -13.28 3.50 -19.64
N THR A 172 -12.73 2.62 -20.50
CA THR A 172 -13.45 1.45 -21.01
C THR A 172 -12.94 0.21 -20.30
N LEU A 173 -13.81 -0.51 -19.63
CA LEU A 173 -13.46 -1.76 -18.93
C LEU A 173 -13.16 -2.89 -19.95
N PRO A 174 -12.53 -4.02 -19.52
CA PRO A 174 -12.22 -5.13 -20.42
C PRO A 174 -13.44 -5.71 -21.16
N GLY A 175 -14.63 -5.62 -20.56
CA GLY A 175 -15.91 -6.03 -21.18
C GLY A 175 -16.51 -5.05 -22.18
N GLY A 176 -15.89 -3.90 -22.43
CA GLY A 176 -16.38 -2.83 -23.29
C GLY A 176 -17.34 -1.84 -22.61
N GLU A 177 -17.63 -2.02 -21.33
CA GLU A 177 -18.42 -1.10 -20.52
C GLU A 177 -17.63 0.17 -20.23
N GLU A 178 -18.29 1.33 -20.30
CA GLU A 178 -17.68 2.62 -19.94
C GLU A 178 -17.93 2.95 -18.47
N VAL A 179 -16.94 3.57 -17.82
CA VAL A 179 -17.03 4.10 -16.47
C VAL A 179 -16.40 5.48 -16.42
N GLU A 180 -17.08 6.42 -15.79
CA GLU A 180 -16.55 7.76 -15.47
C GLU A 180 -16.07 7.77 -14.02
N VAL A 181 -14.87 8.29 -13.78
CA VAL A 181 -14.21 8.28 -12.48
C VAL A 181 -13.86 9.69 -12.06
N TRP A 182 -14.11 10.00 -10.80
CA TRP A 182 -13.62 11.23 -10.16
C TRP A 182 -13.40 11.00 -8.67
N THR A 183 -12.62 11.88 -8.07
CA THR A 183 -12.34 11.88 -6.62
C THR A 183 -12.98 13.12 -5.99
N THR A 184 -13.51 12.96 -4.79
CA THR A 184 -14.00 14.04 -3.96
C THR A 184 -13.23 14.08 -2.65
N LEU A 185 -12.66 15.22 -2.29
CA LEU A 185 -12.02 15.42 -1.00
C LEU A 185 -13.09 15.73 0.05
N HIS A 186 -13.21 14.87 1.06
CA HIS A 186 -14.20 15.02 2.13
C HIS A 186 -13.68 15.85 3.29
N GLY A 187 -12.38 15.76 3.60
CA GLY A 187 -11.80 16.56 4.67
C GLY A 187 -10.35 16.23 4.97
N VAL A 188 -9.70 17.17 5.62
CA VAL A 188 -8.34 17.02 6.15
C VAL A 188 -8.39 17.40 7.62
N GLU A 189 -8.17 16.41 8.47
CA GLU A 189 -7.96 16.63 9.89
C GLU A 189 -6.47 16.89 10.09
N ALA A 190 -6.11 18.16 10.27
CA ALA A 190 -4.75 18.54 10.64
C ALA A 190 -4.41 17.86 11.97
N GLY A 191 -3.36 17.08 11.99
CA GLY A 191 -2.97 16.37 13.19
C GLY A 191 -2.54 17.35 14.28
N GLU A 192 -3.43 17.66 15.18
CA GLU A 192 -3.11 18.23 16.50
C GLU A 192 -2.39 17.19 17.38
N THR A 193 -2.28 15.97 16.89
CA THR A 193 -1.66 14.83 17.55
C THR A 193 -0.35 14.47 16.87
N ASP A 194 0.54 13.78 17.58
CA ASP A 194 1.80 13.22 17.07
C ASP A 194 1.60 12.15 15.97
N GLU A 195 0.36 11.94 15.49
CA GLU A 195 0.03 10.92 14.50
C GLU A 195 0.11 11.39 13.03
N GLY A 196 0.20 12.69 12.78
CA GLY A 196 0.17 13.29 11.43
C GLY A 196 -1.24 13.59 10.91
N ALA A 197 -1.35 14.15 9.69
CA ALA A 197 -2.64 14.53 9.11
C ALA A 197 -3.45 13.31 8.67
N LEU A 198 -4.78 13.32 8.89
CA LEU A 198 -5.72 12.33 8.35
C LEU A 198 -6.50 12.98 7.21
N VAL A 199 -6.41 12.39 6.02
CA VAL A 199 -7.11 12.86 4.82
C VAL A 199 -8.17 11.84 4.44
N THR A 200 -9.43 12.29 4.35
CA THR A 200 -10.56 11.45 3.91
C THR A 200 -11.05 11.93 2.55
N PHE A 201 -11.17 11.00 1.63
CA PHE A 201 -11.63 11.26 0.26
C PHE A 201 -12.50 10.10 -0.23
N GLY A 202 -13.24 10.33 -1.32
CA GLY A 202 -14.09 9.33 -1.96
C GLY A 202 -13.77 9.19 -3.43
N GLY A 203 -13.61 7.95 -3.91
CA GLY A 203 -13.66 7.61 -5.31
C GLY A 203 -15.10 7.41 -5.76
N GLN A 204 -15.49 7.97 -6.89
CA GLN A 204 -16.77 7.74 -7.53
C GLN A 204 -16.58 7.10 -8.89
N PHE A 205 -17.38 6.06 -9.15
CA PHE A 205 -17.33 5.25 -10.37
C PHE A 205 -18.75 5.22 -10.94
N PHE A 206 -19.01 6.04 -11.96
CA PHE A 206 -20.32 6.13 -12.60
C PHE A 206 -20.35 5.28 -13.86
N PHE A 207 -21.35 4.40 -13.95
CA PHE A 207 -21.61 3.51 -15.09
C PHE A 207 -22.75 4.09 -15.92
N PRO A 208 -22.49 4.78 -17.06
CA PRO A 208 -23.53 5.45 -17.85
C PRO A 208 -24.58 4.47 -18.41
N ALA A 209 -24.21 3.24 -18.69
CA ALA A 209 -25.12 2.23 -19.26
C ALA A 209 -26.24 1.80 -18.30
N THR A 210 -26.00 1.84 -17.00
CA THR A 210 -26.93 1.41 -15.94
C THR A 210 -27.42 2.53 -15.05
N ASP A 211 -26.88 3.76 -15.23
CA ASP A 211 -27.09 4.91 -14.35
C ASP A 211 -26.74 4.62 -12.88
N GLU A 212 -25.76 3.71 -12.68
CA GLU A 212 -25.27 3.30 -11.35
C GLU A 212 -24.03 4.11 -10.97
N THR A 213 -23.96 4.56 -9.71
CA THR A 213 -22.73 5.11 -9.13
C THR A 213 -22.28 4.22 -7.98
N VAL A 214 -21.09 3.67 -8.09
CA VAL A 214 -20.39 3.03 -6.97
C VAL A 214 -19.49 4.07 -6.30
N THR A 215 -19.58 4.18 -4.98
CA THR A 215 -18.79 5.13 -4.20
C THR A 215 -17.88 4.36 -3.25
N ASP A 216 -16.61 4.71 -3.23
CA ASP A 216 -15.63 4.28 -2.25
C ASP A 216 -15.28 5.45 -1.32
N THR A 217 -14.96 5.16 -0.05
CA THR A 217 -14.48 6.17 0.89
C THR A 217 -13.26 5.63 1.61
N SER A 218 -12.18 6.36 1.46
CA SER A 218 -10.88 6.00 2.03
C SER A 218 -10.35 7.11 2.93
N SER A 219 -9.59 6.71 3.95
CA SER A 219 -8.85 7.64 4.80
C SER A 219 -7.39 7.24 4.84
N LEU A 220 -6.50 8.21 4.64
CA LEU A 220 -5.06 8.00 4.65
C LEU A 220 -4.39 8.87 5.72
N ARG A 221 -3.44 8.28 6.45
CA ARG A 221 -2.64 8.97 7.45
C ARG A 221 -1.30 9.42 6.84
N PHE A 222 -1.06 10.72 6.86
CA PHE A 222 0.16 11.35 6.38
C PHE A 222 1.12 11.58 7.55
N ARG A 223 2.13 10.73 7.68
CA ARG A 223 3.17 10.84 8.72
C ARG A 223 4.40 11.53 8.16
N SER A 224 4.98 12.45 8.93
CA SER A 224 6.26 13.08 8.57
C SER A 224 7.42 12.08 8.61
N GLY A 225 8.51 12.40 7.94
CA GLY A 225 9.72 11.58 7.98
C GLY A 225 10.29 11.40 9.41
N ALA A 226 10.07 12.36 10.32
CA ALA A 226 10.45 12.25 11.73
C ALA A 226 9.59 11.19 12.45
N GLN A 227 8.26 11.27 12.31
CA GLN A 227 7.31 10.30 12.88
C GLN A 227 7.55 8.88 12.35
N LEU A 228 7.86 8.73 11.06
CA LEU A 228 8.19 7.43 10.48
C LEU A 228 9.46 6.84 11.09
N ARG A 229 10.52 7.65 11.29
CA ARG A 229 11.75 7.18 11.93
C ARG A 229 11.54 6.75 13.37
N GLU A 230 10.83 7.55 14.15
CA GLU A 230 10.53 7.27 15.56
C GLU A 230 9.73 5.98 15.71
N THR A 231 8.68 5.82 14.91
CA THR A 231 7.82 4.63 14.99
C THR A 231 8.52 3.37 14.51
N LEU A 232 9.40 3.47 13.51
CA LEU A 232 10.26 2.37 13.06
C LEU A 232 11.24 1.94 14.15
N GLU A 233 11.91 2.90 14.82
CA GLU A 233 12.84 2.62 15.91
C GLU A 233 12.14 1.94 17.08
N ALA A 234 10.95 2.40 17.46
CA ALA A 234 10.13 1.78 18.50
C ALA A 234 9.69 0.35 18.14
N ALA A 235 9.62 0.00 16.86
CA ALA A 235 9.30 -1.33 16.38
C ALA A 235 10.53 -2.23 16.13
N GLY A 236 11.76 -1.78 16.47
CA GLY A 236 12.98 -2.56 16.35
C GLY A 236 13.70 -2.42 15.00
N PHE A 237 13.37 -1.40 14.20
CA PHE A 237 14.07 -1.12 12.95
C PHE A 237 15.13 -0.03 13.10
N GLY A 238 16.20 -0.13 12.32
CA GLY A 238 17.10 0.97 12.04
C GLY A 238 16.79 1.56 10.68
N THR A 239 16.42 2.84 10.60
CA THR A 239 16.22 3.53 9.32
C THR A 239 17.55 3.66 8.59
N GLU A 240 17.65 3.07 7.38
CA GLU A 240 18.81 3.22 6.51
C GLU A 240 18.72 4.52 5.69
N HIS A 241 17.54 4.72 5.05
CA HIS A 241 17.31 5.87 4.17
C HIS A 241 15.86 6.37 4.28
N VAL A 242 15.70 7.68 4.08
CA VAL A 242 14.42 8.32 3.74
C VAL A 242 14.71 9.27 2.60
N PHE A 243 14.19 8.95 1.43
CA PHE A 243 14.35 9.78 0.23
C PHE A 243 13.08 10.61 -0.01
N GLY A 244 13.22 11.76 -0.66
CA GLY A 244 12.12 12.65 -1.02
C GLY A 244 11.46 12.33 -2.36
N GLY A 245 11.93 11.26 -3.02
CA GLY A 245 11.41 10.84 -4.32
C GLY A 245 12.14 9.62 -4.87
N TRP A 246 11.75 9.22 -6.06
CA TRP A 246 12.12 7.96 -6.72
C TRP A 246 13.55 7.93 -7.29
N GLN A 247 14.23 9.07 -7.37
CA GLN A 247 15.63 9.17 -7.80
C GLN A 247 16.58 9.35 -6.61
N ARG A 248 16.11 8.99 -5.40
CA ARG A 248 16.87 9.10 -4.14
C ARG A 248 17.18 10.54 -3.76
N GLU A 249 16.32 11.49 -4.15
CA GLU A 249 16.43 12.90 -3.78
C GLU A 249 16.32 13.08 -2.26
N ALA A 250 16.85 14.17 -1.75
CA ALA A 250 16.65 14.54 -0.36
C ALA A 250 15.16 14.88 -0.09
N VAL A 251 14.70 14.65 1.13
CA VAL A 251 13.33 15.00 1.56
C VAL A 251 13.08 16.49 1.28
N GLY A 252 11.94 16.79 0.67
CA GLY A 252 11.54 18.13 0.24
C GLY A 252 12.14 18.58 -1.10
N GLN A 253 12.96 17.76 -1.77
CA GLN A 253 13.55 18.08 -3.08
C GLN A 253 13.11 17.17 -4.22
N GLY A 254 12.26 16.20 -3.95
CA GLY A 254 11.80 15.23 -4.94
C GLY A 254 10.34 15.41 -5.33
N SER A 255 9.66 14.31 -5.53
CA SER A 255 8.25 14.23 -5.98
C SER A 255 7.21 14.45 -4.88
N GLY A 256 7.61 14.83 -3.67
CA GLY A 256 6.70 14.93 -2.51
C GLY A 256 6.41 13.58 -1.85
N GLU A 257 7.30 12.63 -2.05
CA GLU A 257 7.25 11.30 -1.44
C GLU A 257 8.23 11.19 -0.26
N LEU A 258 7.97 10.22 0.59
CA LEU A 258 8.88 9.71 1.59
C LEU A 258 9.12 8.23 1.29
N VAL A 259 10.19 7.93 0.57
CA VAL A 259 10.58 6.55 0.25
C VAL A 259 11.51 6.05 1.34
N VAL A 260 11.04 5.11 2.15
CA VAL A 260 11.71 4.65 3.37
C VAL A 260 12.32 3.28 3.17
N VAL A 261 13.58 3.14 3.60
CA VAL A 261 14.28 1.85 3.69
C VAL A 261 14.79 1.68 5.12
N ALA A 262 14.40 0.59 5.75
CA ALA A 262 14.76 0.28 7.14
C ALA A 262 15.20 -1.18 7.28
N ARG A 263 16.02 -1.47 8.29
CA ARG A 263 16.57 -2.79 8.57
C ARG A 263 16.09 -3.30 9.93
N ALA A 264 15.64 -4.54 10.01
CA ALA A 264 15.32 -5.24 11.25
C ALA A 264 16.62 -5.46 12.07
N ARG A 265 16.61 -5.02 13.35
CA ARG A 265 17.73 -5.14 14.28
C ARG A 265 17.59 -6.39 15.15
#